data_856ac58f417aff5eafc83a8d137c3606
#
_entry.id   856ac58f417aff5eafc83a8d137c3606
#
_cell.length_a   1.000
_cell.length_b   1.000
_cell.length_c   1.000
_cell.angle_alpha   90.00
_cell.angle_beta   90.00
_cell.angle_gamma   90.00
#
_symmetry.space_group_name_H-M   'P 1'
#
loop_
_entity.id
_entity.type
_entity.pdbx_description
1 polymer ?
#
loop_
_entity_poly.entity_id
_entity_poly.type
_entity_poly.pdbx_seq_one_letter_code
_entity_poly.pdbx_strand_id
1 'polypeptide(L)'
;MFGTHFYNQSLRRLTIAFGQIFNNVIVQTKSSTGAVTKRMRVPLAYAPKEKFIQRLEQQANLDKGRTFAIVLPRMGFELKGLKYDPNRKLNKMQKTVRVKSSDSTVHNFNYTPVPYDISFNLYSFTANAENGLQII
;
A
#
# COMPACT_ATOMS: atom_id res chain seq x y z
N MET A 1 28.54 20.74 -2.85
CA MET A 1 28.51 19.30 -2.57
C MET A 1 27.84 18.57 -3.74
N PHE A 2 28.60 17.88 -4.55
CA PHE A 2 28.12 17.32 -5.80
C PHE A 2 28.46 15.82 -5.84
N GLY A 3 27.79 15.04 -4.98
CA GLY A 3 27.89 13.59 -5.04
C GLY A 3 26.88 13.00 -6.01
N THR A 4 27.18 11.83 -6.55
CA THR A 4 26.23 11.06 -7.36
C THR A 4 25.00 10.73 -6.52
N HIS A 5 23.82 11.13 -7.00
CA HIS A 5 22.55 10.79 -6.36
C HIS A 5 22.25 9.32 -6.58
N PHE A 6 22.01 8.58 -5.50
CA PHE A 6 21.60 7.18 -5.56
C PHE A 6 20.25 6.97 -4.88
N TYR A 7 19.26 6.54 -5.65
CA TYR A 7 17.92 6.28 -5.19
C TYR A 7 17.66 4.77 -5.04
N ASN A 8 17.68 4.27 -3.81
CA ASN A 8 17.48 2.85 -3.48
C ASN A 8 16.06 2.31 -3.71
N GLN A 9 15.09 3.18 -3.94
CA GLN A 9 13.66 2.85 -4.11
C GLN A 9 13.03 2.07 -2.94
N SER A 10 13.59 2.15 -1.74
CA SER A 10 13.15 1.35 -0.59
C SER A 10 11.68 1.61 -0.23
N LEU A 11 11.29 2.88 -0.12
CA LEU A 11 9.91 3.26 0.17
C LEU A 11 8.95 2.83 -0.94
N ARG A 12 9.35 2.97 -2.20
CA ARG A 12 8.55 2.51 -3.34
C ARG A 12 8.32 0.99 -3.29
N ARG A 13 9.36 0.22 -3.02
CA ARG A 13 9.26 -1.24 -2.90
C ARG A 13 8.34 -1.66 -1.75
N LEU A 14 8.43 -0.98 -0.61
CA LEU A 14 7.55 -1.24 0.55
C LEU A 14 6.10 -0.87 0.25
N THR A 15 5.85 0.24 -0.44
CA THR A 15 4.50 0.63 -0.87
C THR A 15 3.90 -0.40 -1.83
N ILE A 16 4.68 -0.90 -2.78
CA ILE A 16 4.24 -1.95 -3.70
C ILE A 16 3.96 -3.25 -2.95
N ALA A 17 4.85 -3.66 -2.04
CA ALA A 17 4.67 -4.86 -1.22
C ALA A 17 3.40 -4.79 -0.37
N PHE A 18 3.12 -3.64 0.26
CA PHE A 18 1.88 -3.41 1.00
C PHE A 18 0.66 -3.55 0.10
N GLY A 19 0.67 -2.94 -1.10
CA GLY A 19 -0.42 -3.05 -2.06
C GLY A 19 -0.65 -4.49 -2.55
N GLN A 20 0.41 -5.30 -2.66
CA GLN A 20 0.28 -6.70 -3.08
C GLN A 20 -0.45 -7.57 -2.05
N ILE A 21 -0.35 -7.28 -0.75
CA ILE A 21 -1.05 -8.03 0.31
C ILE A 21 -2.57 -7.99 0.08
N PHE A 22 -3.10 -6.85 -0.36
CA PHE A 22 -4.55 -6.63 -0.52
C PHE A 22 -5.03 -6.68 -1.98
N ASN A 23 -4.20 -7.12 -2.91
CA ASN A 23 -4.51 -7.02 -4.35
C ASN A 23 -5.58 -8.01 -4.85
N ASN A 24 -5.92 -9.05 -4.11
CA ASN A 24 -6.83 -10.10 -4.56
C ASN A 24 -8.08 -10.26 -3.67
N VAL A 25 -8.54 -9.19 -3.07
CA VAL A 25 -9.76 -9.22 -2.27
C VAL A 25 -10.97 -9.40 -3.18
N ILE A 26 -11.81 -10.39 -2.87
CA ILE A 26 -13.03 -10.72 -3.60
C ILE A 26 -14.20 -10.62 -2.63
N VAL A 27 -15.21 -9.85 -3.02
CA VAL A 27 -16.48 -9.73 -2.31
C VAL A 27 -17.52 -10.60 -2.98
N GLN A 28 -18.32 -11.35 -2.20
CA GLN A 28 -19.36 -12.25 -2.66
C GLN A 28 -20.72 -11.77 -2.17
N THR A 29 -21.66 -11.61 -3.07
CA THR A 29 -23.07 -11.40 -2.72
C THR A 29 -23.77 -12.76 -2.67
N LYS A 30 -24.48 -13.04 -1.57
CA LYS A 30 -25.25 -14.27 -1.38
C LYS A 30 -26.75 -13.97 -1.46
N SER A 31 -27.52 -14.92 -1.98
CA SER A 31 -28.96 -14.90 -1.93
C SER A 31 -29.45 -15.23 -0.51
N SER A 32 -30.74 -14.97 -0.22
CA SER A 32 -31.41 -15.39 1.02
C SER A 32 -31.32 -16.90 1.30
N THR A 33 -31.13 -17.70 0.25
CA THR A 33 -30.91 -19.16 0.34
C THR A 33 -29.46 -19.58 0.57
N GLY A 34 -28.51 -18.60 0.72
CA GLY A 34 -27.09 -18.85 0.93
C GLY A 34 -26.28 -19.11 -0.35
N ALA A 35 -26.91 -19.18 -1.52
CA ALA A 35 -26.21 -19.37 -2.79
C ALA A 35 -25.45 -18.10 -3.20
N VAL A 36 -24.21 -18.24 -3.71
CA VAL A 36 -23.41 -17.12 -4.21
C VAL A 36 -24.01 -16.62 -5.52
N THR A 37 -24.54 -15.39 -5.51
CA THR A 37 -25.18 -14.77 -6.69
C THR A 37 -24.16 -13.99 -7.53
N LYS A 38 -23.20 -13.32 -6.89
CA LYS A 38 -22.22 -12.49 -7.58
C LYS A 38 -20.87 -12.52 -6.87
N ARG A 39 -19.79 -12.57 -7.64
CA ARG A 39 -18.42 -12.40 -7.16
C ARG A 39 -17.80 -11.18 -7.83
N MET A 40 -17.23 -10.29 -7.04
CA MET A 40 -16.60 -9.08 -7.53
C MET A 40 -15.20 -8.95 -6.94
N ARG A 41 -14.21 -8.76 -7.81
CA ARG A 41 -12.86 -8.38 -7.38
C ARG A 41 -12.86 -6.91 -7.01
N VAL A 42 -12.30 -6.60 -5.84
CA VAL A 42 -12.18 -5.22 -5.35
C VAL A 42 -10.87 -4.61 -5.87
N PRO A 43 -10.94 -3.60 -6.76
CA PRO A 43 -9.73 -2.95 -7.25
C PRO A 43 -9.08 -2.14 -6.13
N LEU A 44 -7.75 -2.22 -6.06
CA LEU A 44 -6.92 -1.47 -5.12
C LEU A 44 -6.14 -0.38 -5.85
N ALA A 45 -6.08 0.82 -5.29
CA ALA A 45 -5.29 1.93 -5.85
C ALA A 45 -4.52 2.68 -4.77
N TYR A 46 -3.31 3.13 -5.09
CA TYR A 46 -2.55 4.04 -4.25
C TYR A 46 -2.98 5.48 -4.51
N ALA A 47 -3.69 6.07 -3.60
CA ALA A 47 -4.06 7.48 -3.63
C ALA A 47 -4.55 7.98 -2.27
N PRO A 48 -4.40 9.26 -1.94
CA PRO A 48 -5.00 9.88 -0.77
C PRO A 48 -6.52 9.72 -0.74
N LYS A 49 -7.09 9.58 0.45
CA LYS A 49 -8.53 9.40 0.66
C LYS A 49 -9.34 10.54 0.02
N GLU A 50 -8.86 11.77 0.14
CA GLU A 50 -9.51 12.97 -0.37
C GLU A 50 -9.75 12.92 -1.89
N LYS A 51 -8.82 12.34 -2.65
CA LYS A 51 -8.99 12.18 -4.11
C LYS A 51 -10.17 11.27 -4.48
N PHE A 52 -10.44 10.25 -3.67
CA PHE A 52 -11.60 9.39 -3.90
C PHE A 52 -12.90 10.10 -3.52
N ILE A 53 -12.91 10.84 -2.42
CA ILE A 53 -14.07 11.63 -1.98
C ILE A 53 -14.40 12.69 -3.01
N GLN A 54 -13.42 13.47 -3.47
CA GLN A 54 -13.62 14.47 -4.51
C GLN A 54 -14.21 13.88 -5.81
N ARG A 55 -13.75 12.68 -6.21
CA ARG A 55 -14.32 12.00 -7.37
C ARG A 55 -15.76 11.60 -7.17
N LEU A 56 -16.15 11.13 -5.96
CA LEU A 56 -17.53 10.81 -5.64
C LEU A 56 -18.40 12.05 -5.65
N GLU A 57 -17.93 13.17 -5.11
CA GLU A 57 -18.64 14.45 -5.10
C GLU A 57 -18.81 15.04 -6.49
N GLN A 58 -17.76 15.01 -7.31
CA GLN A 58 -17.81 15.52 -8.70
C GLN A 58 -18.71 14.69 -9.61
N GLN A 59 -18.94 13.42 -9.29
CA GLN A 59 -19.83 12.54 -10.04
C GLN A 59 -21.28 12.60 -9.61
N ALA A 60 -21.63 13.35 -8.57
CA ALA A 60 -23.03 13.58 -8.18
C ALA A 60 -23.87 14.29 -9.27
N ASN A 61 -23.22 14.92 -10.26
CA ASN A 61 -23.87 15.55 -11.43
C ASN A 61 -23.97 14.62 -12.65
N LEU A 62 -24.40 13.39 -12.45
CA LEU A 62 -24.49 12.33 -13.48
C LEU A 62 -25.59 12.54 -14.55
N ASP A 63 -26.38 13.60 -14.47
CA ASP A 63 -27.48 13.87 -15.39
C ASP A 63 -27.09 14.23 -16.84
N LYS A 64 -25.81 14.32 -17.14
CA LYS A 64 -25.32 14.68 -18.51
C LYS A 64 -24.56 13.57 -19.23
N GLY A 65 -24.91 12.32 -19.06
CA GLY A 65 -24.67 11.25 -20.05
C GLY A 65 -23.23 10.84 -20.41
N ARG A 66 -22.18 11.32 -19.72
CA ARG A 66 -20.78 11.05 -20.06
C ARG A 66 -19.83 10.83 -18.87
N THR A 67 -20.30 10.40 -17.75
CA THR A 67 -19.45 10.21 -16.57
C THR A 67 -19.28 8.74 -16.25
N PHE A 68 -18.02 8.28 -16.24
CA PHE A 68 -17.69 6.96 -15.73
C PHE A 68 -17.95 6.93 -14.21
N ALA A 69 -19.02 6.30 -13.82
CA ALA A 69 -19.29 6.04 -12.41
C ALA A 69 -18.14 5.28 -11.78
N ILE A 70 -17.73 5.69 -10.57
CA ILE A 70 -16.78 4.88 -9.80
C ILE A 70 -17.45 3.57 -9.46
N VAL A 71 -16.89 2.47 -9.95
CA VAL A 71 -17.36 1.14 -9.62
C VAL A 71 -17.03 0.85 -8.16
N LEU A 72 -18.05 0.59 -7.35
CA LEU A 72 -17.92 0.11 -5.97
C LEU A 72 -18.19 -1.41 -5.92
N PRO A 73 -17.57 -2.17 -5.04
CA PRO A 73 -16.59 -1.78 -4.00
C PRO A 73 -15.21 -1.44 -4.54
N ARG A 74 -14.48 -0.57 -3.84
CA ARG A 74 -13.12 -0.17 -4.19
C ARG A 74 -12.28 0.04 -2.93
N MET A 75 -11.01 -0.29 -2.99
CA MET A 75 -10.05 0.00 -1.92
C MET A 75 -9.01 1.01 -2.38
N GLY A 76 -8.52 1.76 -1.41
CA GLY A 76 -7.38 2.63 -1.58
C GLY A 76 -6.44 2.55 -0.39
N PHE A 77 -5.19 2.89 -0.60
CA PHE A 77 -4.23 3.01 0.48
C PHE A 77 -3.27 4.18 0.23
N GLU A 78 -2.72 4.67 1.31
CA GLU A 78 -1.74 5.76 1.29
C GLU A 78 -0.67 5.56 2.35
N LEU A 79 0.51 6.10 2.11
CA LEU A 79 1.56 6.20 3.11
C LEU A 79 1.22 7.36 4.06
N LYS A 80 0.95 7.03 5.33
CA LYS A 80 0.62 8.03 6.34
C LYS A 80 1.85 8.69 6.93
N GLY A 81 2.87 7.91 7.23
CA GLY A 81 4.05 8.46 7.88
C GLY A 81 5.19 7.48 8.05
N LEU A 82 6.32 8.06 8.42
CA LEU A 82 7.56 7.37 8.73
C LEU A 82 8.03 7.87 10.11
N LYS A 83 8.16 6.97 11.08
CA LYS A 83 8.60 7.31 12.43
C LYS A 83 9.83 6.49 12.81
N TYR A 84 10.85 7.13 13.36
CA TYR A 84 12.00 6.44 13.93
C TYR A 84 11.58 5.66 15.19
N ASP A 85 12.03 4.40 15.31
CA ASP A 85 11.80 3.58 16.48
C ASP A 85 13.03 3.50 17.38
N PRO A 86 13.07 4.25 18.50
CA PRO A 86 14.19 4.23 19.42
C PRO A 86 14.33 2.92 20.19
N ASN A 87 13.24 2.15 20.36
CA ASN A 87 13.23 0.93 21.17
C ASN A 87 13.97 -0.23 20.47
N ARG A 88 13.93 -0.24 19.13
CA ARG A 88 14.66 -1.23 18.30
C ARG A 88 16.03 -0.75 17.84
N LYS A 89 16.57 0.30 18.47
CA LYS A 89 17.88 0.85 18.15
C LYS A 89 18.98 -0.17 18.38
N LEU A 90 19.78 -0.43 17.36
CA LEU A 90 20.97 -1.26 17.44
C LEU A 90 22.23 -0.43 17.73
N ASN A 91 23.30 -1.11 18.17
CA ASN A 91 24.57 -0.46 18.44
C ASN A 91 25.17 0.12 17.14
N LYS A 92 25.35 1.43 17.08
CA LYS A 92 25.89 2.14 15.91
C LYS A 92 27.34 1.80 15.58
N MET A 93 28.08 1.27 16.55
CA MET A 93 29.49 0.88 16.35
C MET A 93 29.66 -0.47 15.64
N GLN A 94 28.61 -1.25 15.54
CA GLN A 94 28.64 -2.54 14.87
C GLN A 94 28.71 -2.35 13.36
N LYS A 95 29.75 -2.90 12.74
CA LYS A 95 29.92 -2.97 11.29
C LYS A 95 30.05 -4.42 10.88
N THR A 96 29.33 -4.85 9.87
CA THR A 96 29.49 -6.18 9.27
C THR A 96 30.24 -6.05 7.97
N VAL A 97 31.35 -6.74 7.87
CA VAL A 97 32.16 -6.80 6.65
C VAL A 97 31.87 -8.11 5.93
N ARG A 98 31.50 -8.04 4.66
CA ARG A 98 31.41 -9.20 3.78
C ARG A 98 32.46 -9.09 2.69
N VAL A 99 33.24 -10.13 2.53
CA VAL A 99 34.21 -10.26 1.43
C VAL A 99 33.47 -10.89 0.26
N LYS A 100 33.68 -10.37 -0.94
CA LYS A 100 33.10 -10.95 -2.14
C LYS A 100 33.89 -12.25 -2.47
N SER A 101 33.16 -13.36 -2.62
CA SER A 101 33.80 -14.68 -2.85
C SER A 101 34.57 -14.79 -4.17
N SER A 102 34.24 -13.93 -5.14
CA SER A 102 34.95 -13.89 -6.44
C SER A 102 36.20 -13.00 -6.45
N ASP A 103 36.35 -12.14 -5.44
CA ASP A 103 37.47 -11.20 -5.33
C ASP A 103 37.67 -10.83 -3.86
N SER A 104 38.70 -11.40 -3.24
CA SER A 104 39.04 -11.19 -1.83
C SER A 104 39.46 -9.75 -1.49
N THR A 105 39.74 -8.93 -2.49
CA THR A 105 40.12 -7.52 -2.30
C THR A 105 38.91 -6.62 -2.14
N VAL A 106 37.69 -7.06 -2.53
CA VAL A 106 36.46 -6.27 -2.44
C VAL A 106 35.77 -6.52 -1.11
N HIS A 107 35.77 -5.51 -0.24
CA HIS A 107 35.09 -5.52 1.05
C HIS A 107 33.80 -4.71 0.99
N ASN A 108 32.67 -5.36 1.26
CA ASN A 108 31.38 -4.69 1.41
C ASN A 108 31.13 -4.40 2.89
N PHE A 109 31.04 -3.12 3.24
CA PHE A 109 30.71 -2.67 4.59
C PHE A 109 29.22 -2.44 4.70
N ASN A 110 28.57 -3.17 5.61
CA ASN A 110 27.19 -2.91 5.97
C ASN A 110 27.17 -2.14 7.31
N TYR A 111 26.61 -0.94 7.27
CA TYR A 111 26.34 -0.18 8.48
C TYR A 111 25.15 -0.77 9.24
N THR A 112 25.11 -0.52 10.54
CA THR A 112 23.98 -0.91 11.36
C THR A 112 22.68 -0.29 10.82
N PRO A 113 21.64 -1.09 10.53
CA PRO A 113 20.37 -0.56 10.04
C PRO A 113 19.68 0.29 11.10
N VAL A 114 19.04 1.34 10.65
CA VAL A 114 18.23 2.23 11.50
C VAL A 114 16.77 1.78 11.40
N PRO A 115 16.11 1.41 12.52
CA PRO A 115 14.72 0.97 12.51
C PRO A 115 13.75 2.14 12.35
N TYR A 116 12.79 1.97 11.45
CA TYR A 116 11.68 2.90 11.23
C TYR A 116 10.37 2.15 11.20
N ASP A 117 9.34 2.75 11.79
CA ASP A 117 7.96 2.32 11.65
C ASP A 117 7.33 3.07 10.48
N ILE A 118 6.79 2.30 9.54
CA ILE A 118 6.13 2.83 8.35
C ILE A 118 4.65 2.55 8.49
N SER A 119 3.86 3.63 8.55
CA SER A 119 2.41 3.56 8.72
C SER A 119 1.71 3.74 7.38
N PHE A 120 0.82 2.82 7.05
CA PHE A 120 -0.08 2.92 5.91
C PHE A 120 -1.52 3.01 6.38
N ASN A 121 -2.32 3.82 5.73
CA ASN A 121 -3.76 3.81 5.85
C ASN A 121 -4.34 2.98 4.71
N LEU A 122 -5.20 2.01 5.04
CA LEU A 122 -6.04 1.29 4.10
C LEU A 122 -7.48 1.73 4.32
N TYR A 123 -8.21 1.99 3.26
CA TYR A 123 -9.62 2.37 3.31
C TYR A 123 -10.39 1.70 2.18
N SER A 124 -11.64 1.37 2.48
CA SER A 124 -12.57 0.77 1.53
C SER A 124 -13.78 1.65 1.32
N PHE A 125 -14.24 1.71 0.08
CA PHE A 125 -15.48 2.37 -0.33
C PHE A 125 -16.44 1.30 -0.82
N THR A 126 -17.59 1.19 -0.21
CA THR A 126 -18.61 0.21 -0.53
C THR A 126 -19.98 0.86 -0.57
N ALA A 127 -20.85 0.35 -1.42
CA ALA A 127 -22.24 0.81 -1.47
C ALA A 127 -23.08 0.24 -0.32
N ASN A 128 -22.75 -0.98 0.14
CA ASN A 128 -23.47 -1.72 1.18
C ASN A 128 -22.54 -2.05 2.34
N ALA A 129 -23.09 -2.01 3.56
CA ALA A 129 -22.34 -2.34 4.78
C ALA A 129 -21.84 -3.80 4.77
N GLU A 130 -22.64 -4.74 4.24
CA GLU A 130 -22.26 -6.16 4.11
C GLU A 130 -20.97 -6.35 3.30
N ASN A 131 -20.86 -5.65 2.16
CA ASN A 131 -19.66 -5.70 1.33
C ASN A 131 -18.45 -5.09 2.06
N GLY A 132 -18.68 -4.08 2.91
CA GLY A 132 -17.66 -3.48 3.75
C GLY A 132 -17.11 -4.46 4.78
N LEU A 133 -17.95 -5.20 5.44
CA LEU A 133 -17.57 -6.20 6.46
C LEU A 133 -16.82 -7.40 5.87
N GLN A 134 -17.02 -7.73 4.60
CA GLN A 134 -16.27 -8.81 3.94
C GLN A 134 -14.82 -8.39 3.57
N ILE A 135 -14.53 -7.10 3.54
CA ILE A 135 -13.20 -6.57 3.19
C ILE A 135 -12.30 -6.45 4.44
N ILE A 136 -12.88 -6.26 5.61
CA ILE A 136 -12.18 -6.14 6.89
C ILE A 136 -11.84 -7.53 7.44
#